data_71f39fb421cd6ee48b63e29d41753205
#
_entry.id   71f39fb421cd6ee48b63e29d41753205
#
_cell.length_a   1.000
_cell.length_b   1.000
_cell.length_c   1.000
_cell.angle_alpha   90.00
_cell.angle_beta   90.00
_cell.angle_gamma   90.00
#
_symmetry.space_group_name_H-M   'P 1'
#
loop_
_entity.id
_entity.type
_entity.pdbx_description
1 polymer ?
#
loop_
_entity_poly.entity_id
_entity_poly.type
_entity_poly.pdbx_seq_one_letter_code
_entity_poly.pdbx_strand_id
1 'polypeptide(L)'
;MPYRKAEIRPFREDDEAVLFGLASLDRGADSRTIAVLERETVFVAEVEGFPAGYVALTRAEDAMRIDQLFVSPEHEAEGIGRQLLEWAEGYAISERATRLQVVVEAENRRALDFYRGRGFTEAGENLLELHLPESIS
;
A
#
# COMPACT_ATOMS: atom_id res chain seq x y z
N MET A 1 -10.45 -14.78 12.98
CA MET A 1 -10.27 -14.20 11.63
C MET A 1 -9.17 -14.95 10.90
N PRO A 2 -9.43 -15.38 9.69
CA PRO A 2 -8.38 -16.06 8.94
C PRO A 2 -7.24 -15.12 8.61
N TYR A 3 -6.05 -15.56 8.88
CA TYR A 3 -4.83 -14.85 8.48
C TYR A 3 -4.20 -15.64 7.33
N ARG A 4 -3.87 -14.95 6.27
CA ARG A 4 -3.24 -15.58 5.12
C ARG A 4 -1.86 -14.96 4.90
N LYS A 5 -0.84 -15.79 5.00
CA LYS A 5 0.53 -15.33 4.73
C LYS A 5 0.70 -15.05 3.25
N ALA A 6 1.08 -13.82 2.93
CA ALA A 6 1.39 -13.43 1.57
C ALA A 6 2.91 -13.36 1.37
N GLU A 7 3.35 -13.61 0.14
CA GLU A 7 4.72 -13.34 -0.24
C GLU A 7 4.74 -11.98 -0.92
N ILE A 8 5.58 -11.08 -0.44
CA ILE A 8 5.65 -9.74 -0.99
C ILE A 8 6.92 -9.61 -1.81
N ARG A 9 6.77 -9.14 -3.01
CA ARG A 9 7.86 -9.03 -3.98
C ARG A 9 7.70 -7.79 -4.85
N PRO A 10 8.77 -7.35 -5.53
CA PRO A 10 8.65 -6.23 -6.46
C PRO A 10 7.69 -6.54 -7.60
N PHE A 11 7.07 -5.48 -8.10
CA PHE A 11 6.20 -5.54 -9.26
C PHE A 11 6.98 -6.02 -10.49
N ARG A 12 6.33 -6.86 -11.30
CA ARG A 12 6.85 -7.31 -12.58
C ARG A 12 5.90 -6.86 -13.69
N GLU A 13 6.43 -6.68 -14.87
CA GLU A 13 5.67 -6.19 -16.01
C GLU A 13 4.41 -7.01 -16.29
N ASP A 14 4.49 -8.32 -16.15
CA ASP A 14 3.35 -9.20 -16.39
C ASP A 14 2.30 -9.17 -15.27
N ASP A 15 2.55 -8.45 -14.18
CA ASP A 15 1.55 -8.23 -13.14
C ASP A 15 0.51 -7.18 -13.54
N GLU A 16 0.85 -6.29 -14.48
CA GLU A 16 0.02 -5.13 -14.77
C GLU A 16 -1.42 -5.50 -15.12
N ALA A 17 -1.59 -6.41 -16.07
CA ALA A 17 -2.93 -6.78 -16.52
C ALA A 17 -3.76 -7.41 -15.42
N VAL A 18 -3.14 -8.27 -14.59
CA VAL A 18 -3.84 -8.95 -13.50
C VAL A 18 -4.26 -7.94 -12.44
N LEU A 19 -3.35 -7.06 -12.03
CA LEU A 19 -3.64 -6.08 -10.99
C LEU A 19 -4.66 -5.04 -11.45
N PHE A 20 -4.55 -4.61 -12.71
CA PHE A 20 -5.53 -3.69 -13.28
C PHE A 20 -6.92 -4.33 -13.29
N GLY A 21 -7.01 -5.59 -13.69
CA GLY A 21 -8.26 -6.34 -13.70
C GLY A 21 -8.87 -6.46 -12.31
N LEU A 22 -8.05 -6.77 -11.30
CA LEU A 22 -8.52 -6.90 -9.92
C LEU A 22 -8.97 -5.55 -9.37
N ALA A 23 -8.23 -4.49 -9.62
CA ALA A 23 -8.57 -3.15 -9.15
C ALA A 23 -9.88 -2.65 -9.77
N SER A 24 -10.16 -3.02 -11.03
CA SER A 24 -11.38 -2.58 -11.70
C SER A 24 -12.63 -3.24 -11.13
N LEU A 25 -12.50 -4.40 -10.49
CA LEU A 25 -13.65 -5.06 -9.85
C LEU A 25 -14.09 -4.29 -8.60
N ASP A 26 -13.17 -3.60 -7.95
CA ASP A 26 -13.44 -2.91 -6.71
C ASP A 26 -13.73 -1.43 -6.92
N ARG A 27 -12.92 -0.75 -7.70
CA ARG A 27 -12.94 0.72 -7.80
C ARG A 27 -13.13 1.28 -9.20
N GLY A 28 -13.16 0.43 -10.19
CA GLY A 28 -13.13 0.90 -11.56
C GLY A 28 -11.75 1.47 -11.90
N ALA A 29 -10.80 0.60 -12.18
CA ALA A 29 -9.45 0.99 -12.55
C ALA A 29 -9.48 1.89 -13.79
N ASP A 30 -8.62 2.89 -13.82
CA ASP A 30 -8.55 3.86 -14.91
C ASP A 30 -7.09 4.13 -15.28
N SER A 31 -6.87 5.16 -16.11
CA SER A 31 -5.53 5.51 -16.56
C SER A 31 -4.58 5.87 -15.42
N ARG A 32 -5.11 6.36 -14.30
CA ARG A 32 -4.27 6.67 -13.15
C ARG A 32 -3.73 5.42 -12.49
N THR A 33 -4.55 4.36 -12.45
CA THR A 33 -4.10 3.07 -11.92
C THR A 33 -2.94 2.54 -12.75
N ILE A 34 -3.04 2.60 -14.07
CA ILE A 34 -1.97 2.16 -14.97
C ILE A 34 -0.71 3.00 -14.73
N ALA A 35 -0.87 4.32 -14.64
CA ALA A 35 0.26 5.22 -14.45
C ALA A 35 1.00 4.93 -13.14
N VAL A 36 0.25 4.63 -12.08
CA VAL A 36 0.84 4.27 -10.78
C VAL A 36 1.65 2.99 -10.91
N LEU A 37 1.09 1.97 -11.54
CA LEU A 37 1.76 0.68 -11.67
C LEU A 37 3.03 0.77 -12.52
N GLU A 38 3.07 1.66 -13.48
CA GLU A 38 4.21 1.80 -14.40
C GLU A 38 5.30 2.73 -13.89
N ARG A 39 4.97 3.72 -13.06
CA ARG A 39 5.90 4.80 -12.70
C ARG A 39 6.39 4.78 -11.26
N GLU A 40 5.70 4.09 -10.39
CA GLU A 40 6.03 4.14 -8.98
C GLU A 40 6.71 2.86 -8.52
N THR A 41 7.22 2.89 -7.29
CA THR A 41 7.74 1.70 -6.67
C THR A 41 6.57 0.87 -6.19
N VAL A 42 6.39 -0.31 -6.74
CA VAL A 42 5.23 -1.15 -6.43
C VAL A 42 5.69 -2.50 -5.92
N PHE A 43 5.09 -2.94 -4.82
CA PHE A 43 5.28 -4.28 -4.30
C PHE A 43 3.97 -5.03 -4.37
N VAL A 44 4.06 -6.29 -4.75
CA VAL A 44 2.90 -7.16 -4.96
C VAL A 44 2.85 -8.21 -3.87
N ALA A 45 1.67 -8.44 -3.31
CA ALA A 45 1.43 -9.52 -2.38
C ALA A 45 0.84 -10.70 -3.14
N GLU A 46 1.54 -11.85 -3.10
CA GLU A 46 1.06 -13.09 -3.72
C GLU A 46 0.50 -14.02 -2.66
N VAL A 47 -0.60 -14.65 -2.98
CA VAL A 47 -1.17 -15.72 -2.18
C VAL A 47 -1.28 -16.93 -3.09
N GLU A 48 -0.60 -18.01 -2.71
CA GLU A 48 -0.58 -19.27 -3.50
C GLU A 48 -0.18 -19.03 -4.96
N GLY A 49 0.78 -18.13 -5.16
CA GLY A 49 1.33 -17.86 -6.49
C GLY A 49 0.55 -16.86 -7.34
N PHE A 50 -0.55 -16.31 -6.81
CA PHE A 50 -1.36 -15.33 -7.55
C PHE A 50 -1.38 -13.98 -6.87
N PRO A 51 -1.31 -12.88 -7.64
CA PRO A 51 -1.40 -11.55 -7.05
C PRO A 51 -2.72 -11.34 -6.31
N ALA A 52 -2.64 -10.90 -5.06
CA ALA A 52 -3.81 -10.66 -4.22
C ALA A 52 -3.93 -9.18 -3.82
N GLY A 53 -2.89 -8.39 -4.07
CA GLY A 53 -2.92 -6.98 -3.75
C GLY A 53 -1.57 -6.32 -4.04
N TYR A 54 -1.51 -5.02 -3.84
CA TYR A 54 -0.26 -4.29 -4.06
C TYR A 54 -0.23 -3.00 -3.25
N VAL A 55 0.98 -2.47 -3.06
CA VAL A 55 1.19 -1.14 -2.50
C VAL A 55 2.09 -0.37 -3.45
N ALA A 56 1.71 0.86 -3.76
CA ALA A 56 2.48 1.75 -4.63
C ALA A 56 2.99 2.93 -3.81
N LEU A 57 4.28 3.18 -3.92
CA LEU A 57 4.98 4.16 -3.09
C LEU A 57 5.72 5.15 -3.95
N THR A 58 5.75 6.41 -3.50
CA THR A 58 6.54 7.45 -4.15
C THR A 58 7.30 8.25 -3.08
N ARG A 59 8.49 8.73 -3.45
CA ARG A 59 9.30 9.54 -2.56
C ARG A 59 8.79 10.97 -2.59
N ALA A 60 8.62 11.57 -1.41
CA ALA A 60 8.20 12.96 -1.27
C ALA A 60 9.12 13.63 -0.25
N GLU A 61 10.24 14.17 -0.73
CA GLU A 61 11.29 14.77 0.10
C GLU A 61 11.85 13.76 1.09
N ASP A 62 11.68 13.98 2.39
CA ASP A 62 12.17 13.06 3.42
C ASP A 62 11.11 12.04 3.85
N ALA A 63 9.97 12.03 3.16
CA ALA A 63 8.89 11.11 3.43
C ALA A 63 8.70 10.14 2.28
N MET A 64 8.08 9.01 2.58
CA MET A 64 7.59 8.08 1.58
C MET A 64 6.07 8.15 1.61
N ARG A 65 5.43 8.23 0.46
CA ARG A 65 3.97 8.35 0.38
C ARG A 65 3.38 7.08 -0.20
N ILE A 66 2.32 6.60 0.43
CA ILE A 66 1.51 5.51 -0.10
C ILE A 66 0.50 6.12 -1.05
N ASP A 67 0.64 5.87 -2.35
CA ASP A 67 -0.30 6.38 -3.33
C ASP A 67 -1.47 5.44 -3.55
N GLN A 68 -1.23 4.13 -3.44
CA GLN A 68 -2.30 3.14 -3.47
C GLN A 68 -1.93 1.95 -2.60
N LEU A 69 -2.91 1.43 -1.90
CA LEU A 69 -2.81 0.14 -1.23
C LEU A 69 -4.11 -0.59 -1.56
N PHE A 70 -4.01 -1.66 -2.31
CA PHE A 70 -5.15 -2.39 -2.81
C PHE A 70 -5.06 -3.86 -2.41
N VAL A 71 -6.20 -4.42 -2.00
CA VAL A 71 -6.32 -5.85 -1.72
C VAL A 71 -7.53 -6.36 -2.50
N SER A 72 -7.35 -7.48 -3.19
CA SER A 72 -8.43 -8.12 -3.94
C SER A 72 -9.61 -8.40 -3.02
N PRO A 73 -10.86 -8.16 -3.49
CA PRO A 73 -12.05 -8.42 -2.65
C PRO A 73 -12.12 -9.83 -2.08
N GLU A 74 -11.66 -10.86 -2.81
CA GLU A 74 -11.67 -12.23 -2.29
C GLU A 74 -10.72 -12.45 -1.13
N HIS A 75 -9.76 -11.57 -0.92
CA HIS A 75 -8.76 -11.69 0.15
C HIS A 75 -8.91 -10.63 1.23
N GLU A 76 -10.00 -9.88 1.22
CA GLU A 76 -10.25 -8.91 2.28
C GLU A 76 -10.40 -9.62 3.62
N ALA A 77 -9.99 -8.95 4.69
CA ALA A 77 -10.02 -9.46 6.06
C ALA A 77 -9.10 -10.66 6.32
N GLU A 78 -8.15 -10.93 5.41
CA GLU A 78 -7.15 -11.99 5.60
C GLU A 78 -5.79 -11.47 6.04
N GLY A 79 -5.70 -10.18 6.35
CA GLY A 79 -4.45 -9.58 6.81
C GLY A 79 -3.47 -9.20 5.71
N ILE A 80 -3.88 -9.23 4.44
CA ILE A 80 -3.01 -8.89 3.31
C ILE A 80 -2.62 -7.40 3.33
N GLY A 81 -3.61 -6.53 3.57
CA GLY A 81 -3.34 -5.08 3.63
C GLY A 81 -2.36 -4.73 4.73
N ARG A 82 -2.48 -5.38 5.87
CA ARG A 82 -1.56 -5.20 6.98
C ARG A 82 -0.15 -5.61 6.61
N GLN A 83 0.01 -6.74 5.93
CA GLN A 83 1.32 -7.21 5.50
C GLN A 83 1.95 -6.25 4.48
N LEU A 84 1.14 -5.73 3.54
CA LEU A 84 1.60 -4.75 2.59
C LEU A 84 2.05 -3.46 3.29
N LEU A 85 1.29 -3.01 4.29
CA LEU A 85 1.64 -1.81 5.03
C LEU A 85 2.92 -2.01 5.83
N GLU A 86 3.08 -3.16 6.48
CA GLU A 86 4.31 -3.46 7.22
C GLU A 86 5.51 -3.51 6.29
N TRP A 87 5.34 -4.04 5.09
CA TRP A 87 6.39 -4.04 4.09
C TRP A 87 6.76 -2.62 3.68
N ALA A 88 5.75 -1.78 3.46
CA ALA A 88 5.97 -0.38 3.07
C ALA A 88 6.73 0.38 4.15
N GLU A 89 6.42 0.12 5.43
CA GLU A 89 7.16 0.72 6.55
C GLU A 89 8.64 0.32 6.50
N GLY A 90 8.89 -0.97 6.34
CA GLY A 90 10.26 -1.48 6.27
C GLY A 90 11.02 -0.93 5.07
N TYR A 91 10.37 -0.85 3.93
CA TYR A 91 10.98 -0.29 2.74
C TYR A 91 11.30 1.20 2.94
N ALA A 92 10.36 1.96 3.49
CA ALA A 92 10.58 3.38 3.74
C ALA A 92 11.76 3.61 4.69
N ILE A 93 11.86 2.78 5.74
CA ILE A 93 13.00 2.83 6.67
C ILE A 93 14.31 2.54 5.93
N SER A 94 14.33 1.52 5.07
CA SER A 94 15.53 1.17 4.32
C SER A 94 15.95 2.28 3.36
N GLU A 95 15.00 3.08 2.89
CA GLU A 95 15.25 4.22 2.01
C GLU A 95 15.51 5.51 2.80
N ARG A 96 15.64 5.40 4.11
CA ARG A 96 15.95 6.52 5.01
C ARG A 96 14.88 7.61 5.04
N ALA A 97 13.64 7.24 4.76
CA ALA A 97 12.52 8.14 4.95
C ALA A 97 12.27 8.31 6.45
N THR A 98 11.89 9.51 6.84
CA THR A 98 11.60 9.80 8.25
C THR A 98 10.12 9.62 8.57
N ARG A 99 9.27 9.61 7.55
CA ARG A 99 7.83 9.50 7.72
C ARG A 99 7.22 8.70 6.58
N LEU A 100 6.13 8.01 6.88
CA LEU A 100 5.30 7.36 5.88
C LEU A 100 3.98 8.11 5.87
N GLN A 101 3.53 8.54 4.70
CA GLN A 101 2.34 9.37 4.56
C GLN A 101 1.30 8.70 3.68
N VAL A 102 0.04 8.99 3.95
CA VAL A 102 -1.08 8.53 3.10
C VAL A 102 -2.17 9.60 3.14
N VAL A 103 -2.80 9.82 1.98
CA VAL A 103 -3.95 10.72 1.89
C VAL A 103 -5.21 9.87 1.98
N VAL A 104 -6.08 10.17 2.93
CA VAL A 104 -7.32 9.43 3.15
C VAL A 104 -8.48 10.41 3.26
N GLU A 105 -9.48 10.25 2.40
CA GLU A 105 -10.67 11.09 2.43
C GLU A 105 -11.42 10.93 3.75
N ALA A 106 -11.98 12.02 4.26
CA ALA A 106 -12.68 12.00 5.55
C ALA A 106 -13.85 11.02 5.57
N GLU A 107 -14.49 10.78 4.43
CA GLU A 107 -15.62 9.86 4.30
C GLU A 107 -15.17 8.40 4.32
N ASN A 108 -13.91 8.13 4.04
CA ASN A 108 -13.41 6.77 3.99
C ASN A 108 -13.03 6.26 5.39
N ARG A 109 -14.06 5.99 6.18
CA ARG A 109 -13.89 5.60 7.59
C ARG A 109 -13.10 4.30 7.75
N ARG A 110 -13.31 3.37 6.84
CA ARG A 110 -12.62 2.08 6.87
C ARG A 110 -11.11 2.27 6.73
N ALA A 111 -10.68 3.08 5.78
CA ALA A 111 -9.26 3.37 5.60
C ALA A 111 -8.70 4.17 6.78
N LEU A 112 -9.45 5.15 7.29
CA LEU A 112 -9.02 5.92 8.46
C LEU A 112 -8.77 5.00 9.65
N ASP A 113 -9.71 4.09 9.92
CA ASP A 113 -9.56 3.15 11.03
C ASP A 113 -8.37 2.23 10.83
N PHE A 114 -8.16 1.79 9.60
CA PHE A 114 -7.03 0.91 9.28
C PHE A 114 -5.69 1.60 9.57
N TYR A 115 -5.50 2.82 9.06
CA TYR A 115 -4.23 3.51 9.24
C TYR A 115 -4.04 3.98 10.68
N ARG A 116 -5.09 4.50 11.31
CA ARG A 116 -5.01 4.92 12.71
C ARG A 116 -4.70 3.75 13.63
N GLY A 117 -5.28 2.59 13.32
CA GLY A 117 -5.01 1.36 14.08
C GLY A 117 -3.55 0.92 13.98
N ARG A 118 -2.82 1.40 12.97
CA ARG A 118 -1.40 1.10 12.79
C ARG A 118 -0.48 2.22 13.30
N GLY A 119 -1.05 3.22 13.96
CA GLY A 119 -0.26 4.28 14.58
C GLY A 119 -0.15 5.57 13.80
N PHE A 120 -0.82 5.67 12.65
CA PHE A 120 -0.83 6.91 11.88
C PHE A 120 -1.64 7.98 12.62
N THR A 121 -1.18 9.22 12.54
CA THR A 121 -1.85 10.37 13.14
C THR A 121 -2.07 11.45 12.09
N GLU A 122 -3.00 12.35 12.37
CA GLU A 122 -3.31 13.42 11.44
C GLU A 122 -2.16 14.42 11.34
N ALA A 123 -1.80 14.77 10.10
CA ALA A 123 -0.69 15.70 9.84
C ALA A 123 -1.11 16.86 8.92
N GLY A 124 -2.34 16.86 8.46
CA GLY A 124 -2.88 17.90 7.60
C GLY A 124 -4.25 17.47 7.12
N GLU A 125 -4.85 18.27 6.25
CA GLU A 125 -6.15 17.96 5.70
C GLU A 125 -6.06 16.67 4.90
N ASN A 126 -6.82 15.66 5.31
CA ASN A 126 -6.85 14.33 4.68
C ASN A 126 -5.49 13.64 4.65
N LEU A 127 -4.52 14.11 5.42
CA LEU A 127 -3.17 13.55 5.45
C LEU A 127 -2.92 12.84 6.77
N LEU A 128 -2.57 11.57 6.71
CA LEU A 128 -2.14 10.79 7.87
C LEU A 128 -0.66 10.49 7.74
N GLU A 129 0.02 10.38 8.87
CA GLU A 129 1.46 10.25 8.89
C GLU A 129 1.90 9.33 10.02
N LEU A 130 2.88 8.50 9.73
CA LEU A 130 3.54 7.66 10.71
C LEU A 130 5.01 8.04 10.75
N HIS A 131 5.49 8.41 11.94
CA HIS A 131 6.92 8.68 12.12
C HIS A 131 7.68 7.37 12.15
N LEU A 132 8.77 7.31 11.41
CA LEU A 132 9.56 6.11 11.26
C LEU A 132 10.84 6.20 12.10
N PRO A 133 11.33 5.06 12.63
CA PRO A 133 12.60 5.07 13.33
C PRO A 133 13.75 5.30 12.34
N GLU A 134 14.90 5.76 12.84
CA GLU A 134 16.07 5.93 12.01
C GLU A 134 16.56 4.57 11.52
N SER A 135 17.00 4.56 10.27
CA SER A 135 17.61 3.36 9.70
C SER A 135 18.99 3.15 10.34
N ILE A 136 19.22 1.95 10.83
CA ILE A 136 20.55 1.57 11.33
C ILE A 136 21.25 0.90 10.17
N SER A 137 22.28 1.53 9.67
CA SER A 137 23.04 0.98 8.54
C SER A 137 24.37 0.47 9.00
#